data_a8b76d51ce53d3e7ce9a3884be3c2516
#
_entry.id   a8b76d51ce53d3e7ce9a3884be3c2516
#
_cell.length_a   1.000
_cell.length_b   1.000
_cell.length_c   1.000
_cell.angle_alpha   90.00
_cell.angle_beta   90.00
_cell.angle_gamma   90.00
#
_symmetry.space_group_name_H-M   'P 1'
#
loop_
_entity.id
_entity.type
_entity.pdbx_description
1 polymer ?
#
loop_
_entity_poly.entity_id
_entity_poly.type
_entity_poly.pdbx_seq_one_letter_code
_entity_poly.pdbx_strand_id
1 'polypeptide(L)'
;MADRGQFFNKEIIELATKAATIYFAGYNDGVAEELTLKTNEITRRKSDYLEGTYAVHGIEEVMDKNDIVFVVDPIEEEIEKFQEVLVKGVGLNVVAISDKDTPFKTIRVPSAGEMNPYVFLSVGWNLLVEIGLAIGINLDKPERARKVGNELIV
;
A
#
# COMPACT_ATOMS: atom_id res chain seq x y z
N MET A 1 -5.63 -27.98 8.11
CA MET A 1 -5.22 -26.59 7.88
C MET A 1 -6.36 -25.74 8.39
N ALA A 2 -6.15 -24.97 9.48
CA ALA A 2 -7.17 -24.05 9.94
C ALA A 2 -7.38 -23.00 8.84
N ASP A 3 -8.63 -22.78 8.43
CA ASP A 3 -9.06 -21.70 7.59
C ASP A 3 -8.64 -20.40 8.31
N ARG A 4 -7.53 -19.81 7.87
CA ARG A 4 -7.14 -18.46 8.27
C ARG A 4 -8.15 -17.58 7.57
N GLY A 5 -9.21 -17.19 8.26
CA GLY A 5 -10.21 -16.26 7.73
C GLY A 5 -9.48 -15.12 7.04
N GLN A 6 -9.73 -14.98 5.73
CA GLN A 6 -9.04 -14.02 4.89
C GLN A 6 -9.36 -12.62 5.41
N PHE A 7 -8.41 -12.01 6.09
CA PHE A 7 -8.59 -10.71 6.74
C PHE A 7 -8.80 -9.59 5.70
N PHE A 8 -8.22 -9.76 4.51
CA PHE A 8 -8.34 -8.80 3.40
C PHE A 8 -9.24 -9.31 2.29
N ASN A 9 -9.91 -8.39 1.61
CA ASN A 9 -10.66 -8.70 0.41
C ASN A 9 -9.71 -9.30 -0.64
N LYS A 10 -10.06 -10.50 -1.13
CA LYS A 10 -9.27 -11.23 -2.14
C LYS A 10 -9.00 -10.37 -3.39
N GLU A 11 -9.97 -9.58 -3.80
CA GLU A 11 -9.83 -8.69 -4.95
C GLU A 11 -8.69 -7.67 -4.75
N ILE A 12 -8.55 -7.08 -3.55
CA ILE A 12 -7.47 -6.13 -3.25
C ILE A 12 -6.11 -6.81 -3.34
N ILE A 13 -6.00 -8.03 -2.80
CA ILE A 13 -4.75 -8.80 -2.90
C ILE A 13 -4.42 -9.10 -4.36
N GLU A 14 -5.41 -9.55 -5.16
CA GLU A 14 -5.20 -9.82 -6.58
C GLU A 14 -4.79 -8.58 -7.38
N LEU A 15 -5.38 -7.43 -7.11
CA LEU A 15 -4.99 -6.16 -7.74
C LEU A 15 -3.53 -5.82 -7.40
N ALA A 16 -3.17 -5.87 -6.12
CA ALA A 16 -1.81 -5.56 -5.68
C ALA A 16 -0.77 -6.55 -6.22
N THR A 17 -1.10 -7.84 -6.30
CA THR A 17 -0.16 -8.85 -6.86
C THR A 17 0.10 -8.67 -8.36
N LYS A 18 -0.85 -8.10 -9.10
CA LYS A 18 -0.75 -7.84 -10.53
C LYS A 18 -0.16 -6.46 -10.86
N ALA A 19 -0.12 -5.57 -9.88
CA ALA A 19 0.35 -4.21 -10.10
C ALA A 19 1.80 -4.16 -10.59
N ALA A 20 2.09 -3.26 -11.53
CA ALA A 20 3.44 -3.00 -12.01
C ALA A 20 4.22 -2.23 -10.94
N THR A 21 3.62 -1.18 -10.39
CA THR A 21 4.13 -0.42 -9.26
C THR A 21 3.05 -0.27 -8.18
N ILE A 22 3.46 -0.36 -6.93
CA ILE A 22 2.60 -0.13 -5.77
C ILE A 22 3.00 1.21 -5.17
N TYR A 23 2.11 2.18 -5.23
CA TYR A 23 2.32 3.48 -4.61
C TYR A 23 1.61 3.56 -3.27
N PHE A 24 2.21 4.28 -2.32
CA PHE A 24 1.54 4.67 -1.08
C PHE A 24 1.47 6.18 -0.98
N ALA A 25 0.27 6.69 -0.71
CA ALA A 25 -0.02 8.10 -0.52
C ALA A 25 -0.79 8.31 0.78
N GLY A 26 -0.95 9.55 1.22
CA GLY A 26 -1.71 9.92 2.40
C GLY A 26 -0.98 10.90 3.28
N TYR A 27 -1.40 11.01 4.54
CA TYR A 27 -0.77 11.92 5.49
C TYR A 27 0.72 11.61 5.70
N ASN A 28 1.49 12.67 5.93
CA ASN A 28 2.91 12.57 6.28
C ASN A 28 3.08 12.29 7.78
N ASP A 29 2.72 11.09 8.20
CA ASP A 29 2.87 10.59 9.58
C ASP A 29 3.84 9.40 9.66
N GLY A 30 4.56 9.12 8.56
CA GLY A 30 5.52 8.04 8.42
C GLY A 30 4.92 6.69 8.02
N VAL A 31 3.58 6.51 8.04
CA VAL A 31 2.96 5.22 7.75
C VAL A 31 3.11 4.85 6.28
N ALA A 32 2.72 5.74 5.36
CA ALA A 32 2.82 5.47 3.92
C ALA A 32 4.28 5.29 3.47
N GLU A 33 5.21 6.07 4.04
CA GLU A 33 6.64 5.92 3.80
C GLU A 33 7.17 4.56 4.24
N GLU A 34 6.85 4.13 5.46
CA GLU A 34 7.26 2.82 5.99
C GLU A 34 6.64 1.67 5.17
N LEU A 35 5.38 1.77 4.78
CA LEU A 35 4.73 0.76 3.95
C LEU A 35 5.37 0.67 2.56
N THR A 36 5.84 1.78 2.00
CA THR A 36 6.62 1.79 0.76
C THR A 36 7.91 1.00 0.92
N LEU A 37 8.70 1.29 1.96
CA LEU A 37 9.94 0.57 2.26
C LEU A 37 9.67 -0.93 2.43
N LYS A 38 8.69 -1.28 3.25
CA LYS A 38 8.33 -2.68 3.51
C LYS A 38 7.76 -3.40 2.30
N THR A 39 7.11 -2.70 1.39
CA THR A 39 6.67 -3.30 0.11
C THR A 39 7.85 -3.80 -0.68
N ASN A 40 8.90 -3.01 -0.82
CA ASN A 40 10.13 -3.44 -1.50
C ASN A 40 10.79 -4.63 -0.80
N GLU A 41 10.82 -4.64 0.53
CA GLU A 41 11.46 -5.69 1.33
C GLU A 41 10.65 -6.99 1.34
N ILE A 42 9.36 -6.92 1.66
CA ILE A 42 8.47 -8.07 1.89
C ILE A 42 7.97 -8.65 0.58
N THR A 43 7.45 -7.80 -0.31
CA THR A 43 6.82 -8.25 -1.55
C THR A 43 7.79 -8.30 -2.73
N ARG A 44 8.97 -7.71 -2.59
CA ARG A 44 9.98 -7.54 -3.66
C ARG A 44 9.43 -6.88 -4.91
N ARG A 45 8.36 -6.07 -4.72
CA ARG A 45 7.76 -5.25 -5.76
C ARG A 45 8.29 -3.84 -5.68
N LYS A 46 8.36 -3.16 -6.83
CA LYS A 46 8.66 -1.72 -6.86
C LYS A 46 7.55 -0.97 -6.15
N SER A 47 7.95 -0.06 -5.27
CA SER A 47 7.04 0.81 -4.56
C SER A 47 7.63 2.18 -4.44
N ASP A 48 6.78 3.19 -4.45
CA ASP A 48 7.15 4.58 -4.29
C ASP A 48 6.22 5.29 -3.30
N TYR A 49 6.78 6.25 -2.57
CA TYR A 49 6.07 7.04 -1.57
C TYR A 49 5.68 8.41 -2.14
N LEU A 50 4.43 8.75 -1.98
CA LEU A 50 3.83 9.99 -2.47
C LEU A 50 3.26 10.76 -1.30
N GLU A 51 4.09 11.61 -0.72
CA GLU A 51 3.72 12.43 0.45
C GLU A 51 2.42 13.20 0.20
N GLY A 52 1.49 13.10 1.14
CA GLY A 52 0.26 13.86 1.13
C GLY A 52 -0.56 13.61 -0.14
N THR A 53 -0.64 14.61 -0.97
CA THR A 53 -1.40 14.61 -2.22
C THR A 53 -0.55 14.54 -3.49
N TYR A 54 0.74 14.22 -3.38
CA TYR A 54 1.65 14.19 -4.53
C TYR A 54 1.20 13.24 -5.64
N ALA A 55 0.43 12.20 -5.31
CA ALA A 55 -0.15 11.30 -6.29
C ALA A 55 -1.03 11.99 -7.36
N VAL A 56 -1.46 13.22 -7.11
CA VAL A 56 -2.34 14.00 -7.99
C VAL A 56 -1.75 15.37 -8.33
N HIS A 57 -0.42 15.50 -8.28
CA HIS A 57 0.30 16.73 -8.56
C HIS A 57 1.48 16.53 -9.52
N GLY A 58 1.27 15.80 -10.62
CA GLY A 58 2.22 15.63 -11.72
C GLY A 58 2.82 14.25 -11.84
N ILE A 59 2.90 13.45 -10.76
CA ILE A 59 3.43 12.10 -10.81
C ILE A 59 2.55 11.15 -11.64
N GLU A 60 1.29 11.49 -11.82
CA GLU A 60 0.36 10.76 -12.68
C GLU A 60 0.81 10.64 -14.14
N GLU A 61 1.73 11.51 -14.58
CA GLU A 61 2.33 11.43 -15.92
C GLU A 61 3.15 10.16 -16.17
N VAL A 62 3.62 9.50 -15.10
CA VAL A 62 4.39 8.24 -15.19
C VAL A 62 3.62 7.02 -14.73
N MET A 63 2.38 7.20 -14.30
CA MET A 63 1.49 6.12 -13.85
C MET A 63 0.66 5.58 -15.01
N ASP A 64 0.26 4.30 -14.90
CA ASP A 64 -0.68 3.71 -15.84
C ASP A 64 -1.72 2.82 -15.13
N LYS A 65 -2.68 2.30 -15.91
CA LYS A 65 -3.77 1.46 -15.41
C LYS A 65 -3.34 0.15 -14.73
N ASN A 66 -2.08 -0.25 -14.89
CA ASN A 66 -1.52 -1.44 -14.26
C ASN A 66 -0.87 -1.14 -12.90
N ASP A 67 -0.87 0.12 -12.49
CA ASP A 67 -0.41 0.53 -11.18
C ASP A 67 -1.55 0.49 -10.14
N ILE A 68 -1.17 0.54 -8.87
CA ILE A 68 -2.11 0.66 -7.76
C ILE A 68 -1.61 1.72 -6.79
N VAL A 69 -2.53 2.53 -6.28
CA VAL A 69 -2.26 3.51 -5.22
C VAL A 69 -3.02 3.10 -3.96
N PHE A 70 -2.30 2.83 -2.88
CA PHE A 70 -2.87 2.74 -1.54
C PHE A 70 -2.83 4.12 -0.89
N VAL A 71 -4.00 4.65 -0.53
CA VAL A 71 -4.11 5.92 0.20
C VAL A 71 -4.36 5.61 1.66
N VAL A 72 -3.38 5.93 2.51
CA VAL A 72 -3.46 5.72 3.96
C VAL A 72 -4.06 6.98 4.57
N ASP A 73 -5.14 6.82 5.32
CA ASP A 73 -5.89 7.92 5.93
C ASP A 73 -6.17 9.07 4.93
N PRO A 74 -7.05 8.84 3.94
CA PRO A 74 -7.26 9.80 2.86
C PRO A 74 -7.63 11.19 3.38
N ILE A 75 -7.02 12.22 2.79
CA ILE A 75 -7.33 13.62 3.06
C ILE A 75 -8.71 13.91 2.46
N GLU A 76 -9.69 14.18 3.32
CA GLU A 76 -11.11 14.23 2.95
C GLU A 76 -11.39 15.24 1.84
N GLU A 77 -10.76 16.41 1.91
CA GLU A 77 -10.91 17.50 0.95
C GLU A 77 -10.33 17.17 -0.43
N GLU A 78 -9.43 16.19 -0.52
CA GLU A 78 -8.73 15.83 -1.75
C GLU A 78 -9.27 14.54 -2.41
N ILE A 79 -10.22 13.87 -1.78
CA ILE A 79 -10.78 12.59 -2.27
C ILE A 79 -11.32 12.71 -3.71
N GLU A 80 -12.05 13.79 -4.01
CA GLU A 80 -12.59 14.03 -5.35
C GLU A 80 -11.48 14.14 -6.40
N LYS A 81 -10.37 14.81 -6.05
CA LYS A 81 -9.23 14.96 -6.95
C LYS A 81 -8.53 13.64 -7.22
N PHE A 82 -8.37 12.79 -6.20
CA PHE A 82 -7.87 11.43 -6.40
C PHE A 82 -8.77 10.61 -7.33
N GLN A 83 -10.09 10.75 -7.22
CA GLN A 83 -11.03 10.09 -8.14
C GLN A 83 -10.90 10.61 -9.57
N GLU A 84 -10.82 11.92 -9.76
CA GLU A 84 -10.75 12.53 -11.09
C GLU A 84 -9.43 12.21 -11.79
N VAL A 85 -8.32 12.39 -11.10
CA VAL A 85 -6.98 12.24 -11.69
C VAL A 85 -6.61 10.78 -11.85
N LEU A 86 -6.68 9.99 -10.77
CA LEU A 86 -6.15 8.63 -10.79
C LEU A 86 -7.14 7.61 -11.33
N VAL A 87 -8.39 7.63 -10.84
CA VAL A 87 -9.37 6.62 -11.23
C VAL A 87 -9.93 6.89 -12.62
N LYS A 88 -10.38 8.14 -12.89
CA LYS A 88 -10.98 8.50 -14.19
C LYS A 88 -9.93 8.87 -15.23
N GLY A 89 -8.89 9.62 -14.84
CA GLY A 89 -7.85 10.12 -15.75
C GLY A 89 -6.88 9.02 -16.15
N VAL A 90 -6.13 8.45 -15.21
CA VAL A 90 -5.14 7.39 -15.47
C VAL A 90 -5.80 6.02 -15.65
N GLY A 91 -6.90 5.76 -14.95
CA GLY A 91 -7.61 4.47 -14.98
C GLY A 91 -7.01 3.41 -14.07
N LEU A 92 -6.18 3.80 -13.09
CA LEU A 92 -5.58 2.89 -12.13
C LEU A 92 -6.52 2.59 -10.94
N ASN A 93 -6.14 1.60 -10.14
CA ASN A 93 -6.89 1.25 -8.94
C ASN A 93 -6.41 2.05 -7.73
N VAL A 94 -7.33 2.72 -7.06
CA VAL A 94 -7.09 3.35 -5.77
C VAL A 94 -7.74 2.50 -4.67
N VAL A 95 -7.00 2.22 -3.61
CA VAL A 95 -7.47 1.50 -2.42
C VAL A 95 -7.17 2.34 -1.19
N ALA A 96 -8.17 2.62 -0.39
CA ALA A 96 -8.00 3.34 0.86
C ALA A 96 -7.73 2.38 2.03
N ILE A 97 -6.86 2.78 2.96
CA ILE A 97 -6.75 2.20 4.31
C ILE A 97 -7.27 3.27 5.25
N SER A 98 -8.46 3.08 5.83
CA SER A 98 -9.16 4.16 6.53
C SER A 98 -10.07 3.64 7.63
N ASP A 99 -10.24 4.44 8.67
CA ASP A 99 -11.29 4.25 9.70
C ASP A 99 -12.62 4.90 9.29
N LYS A 100 -12.68 5.54 8.11
CA LYS A 100 -13.87 6.16 7.52
C LYS A 100 -14.26 5.48 6.21
N ASP A 101 -15.50 5.65 5.79
CA ASP A 101 -15.94 5.23 4.46
C ASP A 101 -15.36 6.16 3.40
N THR A 102 -14.97 5.59 2.27
CA THR A 102 -14.45 6.34 1.14
C THR A 102 -15.11 5.85 -0.16
N PRO A 103 -15.05 6.62 -1.25
CA PRO A 103 -15.58 6.17 -2.53
C PRO A 103 -14.68 5.14 -3.23
N PHE A 104 -13.53 4.82 -2.65
CA PHE A 104 -12.60 3.80 -3.16
C PHE A 104 -12.90 2.42 -2.55
N LYS A 105 -12.28 1.37 -3.09
CA LYS A 105 -12.16 0.12 -2.35
C LYS A 105 -11.45 0.41 -1.04
N THR A 106 -12.08 0.08 0.09
CA THR A 106 -11.54 0.46 1.40
C THR A 106 -11.21 -0.75 2.25
N ILE A 107 -9.99 -0.80 2.74
CA ILE A 107 -9.60 -1.64 3.86
C ILE A 107 -10.03 -0.89 5.12
N ARG A 108 -11.21 -1.28 5.62
CA ARG A 108 -11.79 -0.63 6.79
C ARG A 108 -11.10 -1.09 8.06
N VAL A 109 -10.67 -0.14 8.87
CA VAL A 109 -10.05 -0.39 10.18
C VAL A 109 -10.87 0.23 11.31
N PRO A 110 -10.77 -0.28 12.55
CA PRO A 110 -11.40 0.39 13.68
C PRO A 110 -10.72 1.73 13.96
N SER A 111 -11.51 2.74 14.33
CA SER A 111 -10.94 4.03 14.77
C SER A 111 -10.29 3.89 16.15
N ALA A 112 -9.10 4.43 16.28
CA ALA A 112 -8.31 4.49 17.51
C ALA A 112 -7.90 5.94 17.88
N GLY A 113 -8.55 6.93 17.26
CA GLY A 113 -8.24 8.34 17.49
C GLY A 113 -6.78 8.67 17.15
N GLU A 114 -6.07 9.30 18.09
CA GLU A 114 -4.66 9.67 17.91
C GLU A 114 -3.72 8.46 17.67
N MET A 115 -4.18 7.24 17.98
CA MET A 115 -3.42 6.01 17.75
C MET A 115 -3.67 5.40 16.35
N ASN A 116 -4.46 6.03 15.50
CA ASN A 116 -4.75 5.56 14.14
C ASN A 116 -3.49 5.23 13.32
N PRO A 117 -2.40 6.02 13.35
CA PRO A 117 -1.19 5.68 12.60
C PRO A 117 -0.64 4.28 12.93
N TYR A 118 -0.69 3.85 14.19
CA TYR A 118 -0.25 2.51 14.59
C TYR A 118 -1.17 1.41 14.07
N VAL A 119 -2.48 1.68 14.01
CA VAL A 119 -3.47 0.75 13.45
C VAL A 119 -3.25 0.62 11.94
N PHE A 120 -3.11 1.73 11.22
CA PHE A 120 -2.83 1.73 9.78
C PHE A 120 -1.53 1.00 9.46
N LEU A 121 -0.46 1.26 10.25
CA LEU A 121 0.82 0.59 10.08
C LEU A 121 0.69 -0.92 10.26
N SER A 122 0.03 -1.36 11.33
CA SER A 122 -0.19 -2.78 11.61
C SER A 122 -0.99 -3.47 10.51
N VAL A 123 -2.06 -2.84 10.04
CA VAL A 123 -2.90 -3.36 8.95
C VAL A 123 -2.12 -3.39 7.64
N GLY A 124 -1.35 -2.33 7.35
CA GLY A 124 -0.50 -2.27 6.17
C GLY A 124 0.55 -3.37 6.14
N TRP A 125 1.25 -3.64 7.25
CA TRP A 125 2.20 -4.76 7.32
C TRP A 125 1.54 -6.11 7.08
N ASN A 126 0.37 -6.37 7.66
CA ASN A 126 -0.38 -7.59 7.40
C ASN A 126 -0.80 -7.70 5.92
N LEU A 127 -1.23 -6.60 5.30
CA LEU A 127 -1.53 -6.55 3.87
C LEU A 127 -0.31 -6.95 3.02
N LEU A 128 0.87 -6.42 3.35
CA LEU A 128 2.10 -6.74 2.61
C LEU A 128 2.52 -8.21 2.79
N VAL A 129 2.29 -8.80 3.95
CA VAL A 129 2.49 -10.25 4.18
C VAL A 129 1.57 -11.06 3.27
N GLU A 130 0.27 -10.74 3.23
CA GLU A 130 -0.68 -11.43 2.36
C GLU A 130 -0.33 -11.28 0.86
N ILE A 131 0.10 -10.10 0.43
CA ILE A 131 0.57 -9.87 -0.94
C ILE A 131 1.81 -10.72 -1.22
N GLY A 132 2.80 -10.71 -0.33
CA GLY A 132 4.03 -11.50 -0.47
C GLY A 132 3.77 -12.99 -0.57
N LEU A 133 2.87 -13.52 0.26
CA LEU A 133 2.44 -14.92 0.22
C LEU A 133 1.70 -15.25 -1.09
N ALA A 134 0.81 -14.35 -1.53
CA ALA A 134 0.06 -14.53 -2.78
C ALA A 134 0.95 -14.54 -4.03
N ILE A 135 2.06 -13.80 -4.01
CA ILE A 135 3.10 -13.83 -5.06
C ILE A 135 3.96 -15.09 -4.98
N GLY A 136 3.93 -15.81 -3.84
CA GLY A 136 4.71 -17.02 -3.62
C GLY A 136 6.12 -16.77 -3.09
N ILE A 137 6.35 -15.61 -2.46
CA ILE A 137 7.64 -15.27 -1.85
C ILE A 137 7.80 -16.00 -0.51
N ASN A 138 8.97 -16.59 -0.31
CA ASN A 138 9.37 -17.06 1.03
C ASN A 138 9.82 -15.84 1.87
N LEU A 139 8.94 -15.41 2.77
CA LEU A 139 9.16 -14.22 3.61
C LEU A 139 10.25 -14.42 4.65
N ASP A 140 10.53 -15.68 5.03
CA ASP A 140 11.55 -16.00 6.04
C ASP A 140 12.96 -16.06 5.44
N LYS A 141 13.09 -16.04 4.11
CA LYS A 141 14.36 -16.19 3.42
C LYS A 141 14.62 -15.02 2.48
N PRO A 142 15.40 -14.03 2.92
CA PRO A 142 15.84 -12.96 2.03
C PRO A 142 16.77 -13.50 0.92
N GLU A 143 16.73 -12.91 -0.26
CA GLU A 143 17.60 -13.32 -1.39
C GLU A 143 18.89 -12.52 -1.45
N ARG A 144 18.84 -11.24 -1.12
CA ARG A 144 19.95 -10.31 -1.25
C ARG A 144 20.34 -9.65 0.06
N ALA A 145 19.34 -9.28 0.90
CA ALA A 145 19.57 -8.68 2.19
C ALA A 145 20.01 -9.73 3.20
N ARG A 146 20.87 -9.35 4.16
CA ARG A 146 21.27 -10.21 5.28
C ARG A 146 20.47 -9.87 6.53
N LYS A 147 20.29 -10.88 7.40
CA LYS A 147 19.57 -10.73 8.67
C LYS A 147 20.26 -9.79 9.66
N VAL A 148 21.57 -9.60 9.54
CA VAL A 148 22.36 -8.77 10.46
C VAL A 148 23.33 -7.95 9.66
N GLY A 149 23.18 -6.64 9.73
CA GLY A 149 24.06 -5.63 9.15
C GLY A 149 24.30 -5.84 7.66
N ASN A 150 23.69 -5.14 6.76
CA ASN A 150 23.86 -5.17 5.30
C ASN A 150 25.33 -5.04 4.82
N GLU A 151 26.22 -5.77 5.49
CA GLU A 151 27.64 -5.76 5.19
C GLU A 151 27.90 -6.59 3.94
N LEU A 152 28.55 -5.98 2.96
CA LEU A 152 29.19 -6.70 1.86
C LEU A 152 30.26 -7.60 2.46
N ILE A 153 30.13 -8.91 2.29
CA ILE A 153 31.30 -9.80 2.43
C ILE A 153 32.08 -9.64 1.15
N VAL A 154 33.24 -9.02 1.26
CA VAL A 154 34.29 -9.01 0.23
C VAL A 154 34.94 -10.37 0.23
#